data_89868262900536f0c999d959bec3aaa0
#
_entry.id   89868262900536f0c999d959bec3aaa0
#
_cell.length_a   1.000
_cell.length_b   1.000
_cell.length_c   1.000
_cell.angle_alpha   90.00
_cell.angle_beta   90.00
_cell.angle_gamma   90.00
#
_symmetry.space_group_name_H-M   'P 1'
#
loop_
_entity.id
_entity.type
_entity.pdbx_description
1 polymer ?
#
loop_
_entity_poly.entity_id
_entity_poly.type
_entity_poly.pdbx_seq_one_letter_code
_entity_poly.pdbx_strand_id
1 'polypeptide(L)'
;MNFNLWEKTFIEESFQGNQEGFHYIEGDLPILLSAPHSVTQQRNGKEKQGEFLTGPMVMYLQQQLNCHAIFKTNNLMDDANYDPQSTYRNFIKKLVLEHSIFFLLDFHIMAPTRPYNIDLGTGRGKNIRHNQGLKIVNHIQQTLIDHGINDVLIDNIFTAGYPYTVSADVSESCNIFCLQIEMNWMLLEGASDSFYFEKILNAMENIIHYLASMEDQS
;
A
#
# COMPACT_ATOMS: atom_id res chain seq x y z
N MET A 1 6.92 18.92 1.21
CA MET A 1 7.60 17.91 0.37
C MET A 1 7.28 18.14 -1.10
N ASN A 2 8.17 17.84 -2.04
CA ASN A 2 7.90 18.00 -3.47
C ASN A 2 7.53 16.65 -4.10
N PHE A 3 6.24 16.27 -4.04
CA PHE A 3 5.74 15.01 -4.59
C PHE A 3 6.01 14.86 -6.10
N ASN A 4 5.95 15.95 -6.87
CA ASN A 4 6.20 15.93 -8.31
C ASN A 4 7.64 15.51 -8.62
N LEU A 5 8.61 15.94 -7.80
CA LEU A 5 10.01 15.53 -7.97
C LEU A 5 10.20 14.05 -7.62
N TRP A 6 9.54 13.59 -6.58
CA TRP A 6 9.61 12.18 -6.18
C TRP A 6 8.92 11.28 -7.19
N GLU A 7 7.71 11.64 -7.64
CA GLU A 7 7.00 10.90 -8.69
C GLU A 7 7.87 10.75 -9.96
N LYS A 8 8.56 11.82 -10.36
CA LYS A 8 9.51 11.77 -11.48
C LYS A 8 10.62 10.73 -11.27
N THR A 9 11.15 10.62 -10.05
CA THR A 9 12.16 9.61 -9.72
C THR A 9 11.65 8.18 -9.95
N PHE A 10 10.38 7.91 -9.62
CA PHE A 10 9.73 6.61 -9.86
C PHE A 10 9.43 6.36 -11.34
N ILE A 11 8.98 7.39 -12.07
CA ILE A 11 8.76 7.30 -13.53
C ILE A 11 10.05 6.99 -14.28
N GLU A 12 11.16 7.62 -13.89
CA GLU A 12 12.47 7.48 -14.54
C GLU A 12 13.27 6.29 -14.00
N GLU A 13 12.76 5.59 -12.97
CA GLU A 13 13.46 4.51 -12.26
C GLU A 13 14.91 4.90 -11.87
N SER A 14 15.10 6.17 -11.50
CA SER A 14 16.42 6.79 -11.29
C SER A 14 17.02 6.53 -9.89
N PHE A 15 16.61 5.44 -9.24
CA PHE A 15 17.18 4.98 -7.97
C PHE A 15 18.56 4.37 -8.16
N GLN A 16 19.57 4.91 -7.46
CA GLN A 16 20.95 4.43 -7.58
C GLN A 16 21.18 3.19 -6.69
N GLY A 17 21.93 2.23 -7.23
CA GLY A 17 22.53 1.13 -6.45
C GLY A 17 21.59 0.00 -6.02
N ASN A 18 20.36 -0.08 -6.55
CA ASN A 18 19.39 -1.09 -6.12
C ASN A 18 19.27 -2.24 -7.12
N GLN A 19 19.96 -3.35 -6.84
CA GLN A 19 19.88 -4.57 -7.65
C GLN A 19 18.64 -5.43 -7.34
N GLU A 20 18.00 -5.23 -6.18
CA GLU A 20 16.82 -6.00 -5.75
C GLU A 20 15.52 -5.48 -6.35
N GLY A 21 15.55 -4.28 -6.95
CA GLY A 21 14.40 -3.65 -7.60
C GLY A 21 13.37 -3.08 -6.63
N PHE A 22 13.66 -3.01 -5.34
CA PHE A 22 12.84 -2.38 -4.31
C PHE A 22 13.72 -1.78 -3.21
N HIS A 23 13.17 -0.85 -2.47
CA HIS A 23 13.84 -0.22 -1.33
C HIS A 23 13.01 -0.41 -0.06
N TYR A 24 13.69 -0.69 1.05
CA TYR A 24 13.10 -0.79 2.38
C TYR A 24 13.65 0.31 3.28
N ILE A 25 12.77 0.94 4.04
CA ILE A 25 13.10 1.92 5.08
C ILE A 25 12.57 1.36 6.41
N GLU A 26 13.48 1.17 7.36
CA GLU A 26 13.14 0.70 8.69
C GLU A 26 12.41 1.80 9.49
N GLY A 27 11.51 1.39 10.37
CA GLY A 27 10.76 2.24 11.28
C GLY A 27 10.56 1.55 12.64
N ASP A 28 9.92 2.25 13.59
CA ASP A 28 9.72 1.75 14.95
C ASP A 28 8.28 1.23 15.20
N LEU A 29 7.31 1.62 14.37
CA LEU A 29 5.93 1.17 14.54
C LEU A 29 5.73 -0.23 13.95
N PRO A 30 4.87 -1.09 14.52
CA PRO A 30 4.61 -2.45 14.02
C PRO A 30 3.73 -2.45 12.77
N ILE A 31 3.95 -1.50 11.88
CA ILE A 31 3.16 -1.24 10.66
C ILE A 31 4.10 -1.14 9.48
N LEU A 32 3.80 -1.90 8.41
CA LEU A 32 4.50 -1.83 7.13
C LEU A 32 3.62 -1.22 6.06
N LEU A 33 4.11 -0.19 5.41
CA LEU A 33 3.52 0.39 4.20
C LEU A 33 4.19 -0.21 2.97
N SER A 34 3.40 -0.68 2.01
CA SER A 34 3.87 -1.33 0.78
C SER A 34 3.38 -0.60 -0.46
N ALA A 35 4.25 -0.45 -1.47
CA ALA A 35 3.91 0.07 -2.78
C ALA A 35 4.54 -0.81 -3.87
N PRO A 36 3.94 -1.98 -4.19
CA PRO A 36 4.52 -2.95 -5.12
C PRO A 36 4.50 -2.50 -6.58
N HIS A 37 3.67 -1.52 -6.91
CA HIS A 37 3.50 -0.98 -8.26
C HIS A 37 4.01 0.46 -8.44
N SER A 38 4.85 0.93 -7.54
CA SER A 38 5.40 2.29 -7.60
C SER A 38 6.24 2.60 -8.84
N VAL A 39 6.63 1.58 -9.61
CA VAL A 39 7.27 1.67 -10.94
C VAL A 39 6.49 0.83 -11.94
N THR A 40 6.84 0.93 -13.22
CA THR A 40 6.30 0.07 -14.28
C THR A 40 6.51 -1.42 -13.96
N GLN A 41 5.56 -2.28 -14.28
CA GLN A 41 5.61 -3.72 -14.05
C GLN A 41 5.49 -4.49 -15.37
N GLN A 42 5.83 -5.78 -15.32
CA GLN A 42 5.61 -6.73 -16.42
C GLN A 42 4.66 -7.84 -15.98
N ARG A 43 3.48 -7.95 -16.61
CA ARG A 43 2.49 -9.01 -16.32
C ARG A 43 2.18 -9.81 -17.56
N ASN A 44 2.44 -11.12 -17.53
CA ASN A 44 2.23 -12.01 -18.67
C ASN A 44 2.90 -11.51 -19.96
N GLY A 45 4.12 -10.99 -19.87
CA GLY A 45 4.88 -10.46 -21.02
C GLY A 45 4.38 -9.11 -21.54
N LYS A 46 3.43 -8.46 -20.85
CA LYS A 46 2.92 -7.13 -21.20
C LYS A 46 3.29 -6.12 -20.13
N GLU A 47 3.77 -4.98 -20.57
CA GLU A 47 4.03 -3.85 -19.71
C GLU A 47 2.72 -3.29 -19.13
N LYS A 48 2.75 -2.99 -17.86
CA LYS A 48 1.71 -2.24 -17.12
C LYS A 48 2.32 -0.96 -16.59
N GLN A 49 1.62 0.14 -16.79
CA GLN A 49 1.98 1.43 -16.23
C GLN A 49 2.13 1.35 -14.72
N GLY A 50 3.15 2.03 -14.19
CA GLY A 50 3.37 2.17 -12.75
C GLY A 50 2.32 3.06 -12.08
N GLU A 51 2.11 2.81 -10.83
CA GLU A 51 1.25 3.59 -9.91
C GLU A 51 2.16 4.57 -9.15
N PHE A 52 2.83 5.46 -9.90
CA PHE A 52 4.04 6.20 -9.51
C PHE A 52 3.92 7.05 -8.25
N LEU A 53 2.71 7.49 -7.86
CA LEU A 53 2.50 8.25 -6.62
C LEU A 53 2.45 7.38 -5.36
N THR A 54 2.27 6.05 -5.48
CA THR A 54 2.23 5.17 -4.30
C THR A 54 3.55 5.15 -3.56
N GLY A 55 4.68 5.11 -4.28
CA GLY A 55 6.01 5.18 -3.68
C GLY A 55 6.27 6.47 -2.90
N PRO A 56 6.08 7.67 -3.50
CA PRO A 56 6.14 8.95 -2.79
C PRO A 56 5.26 9.05 -1.56
N MET A 57 4.02 8.52 -1.62
CA MET A 57 3.10 8.49 -0.47
C MET A 57 3.66 7.66 0.68
N VAL A 58 4.13 6.45 0.38
CA VAL A 58 4.71 5.53 1.37
C VAL A 58 5.97 6.15 2.00
N MET A 59 6.84 6.77 1.21
CA MET A 59 8.03 7.50 1.72
C MET A 59 7.65 8.68 2.62
N TYR A 60 6.62 9.45 2.23
CA TYR A 60 6.13 10.57 3.04
C TYR A 60 5.60 10.10 4.39
N LEU A 61 4.69 9.12 4.39
CA LEU A 61 4.08 8.59 5.60
C LEU A 61 5.12 7.96 6.53
N GLN A 62 6.12 7.28 5.97
CA GLN A 62 7.25 6.76 6.73
C GLN A 62 8.02 7.89 7.44
N GLN A 63 8.34 8.96 6.74
CA GLN A 63 9.08 10.10 7.32
C GLN A 63 8.29 10.83 8.41
N GLN A 64 6.95 10.91 8.28
CA GLN A 64 6.11 11.58 9.29
C GLN A 64 5.89 10.73 10.53
N LEU A 65 5.79 9.41 10.38
CA LEU A 65 5.24 8.53 11.42
C LEU A 65 6.24 7.47 11.89
N ASN A 66 7.39 7.36 11.24
CA ASN A 66 8.42 6.37 11.57
C ASN A 66 7.88 4.91 11.57
N CYS A 67 6.97 4.59 10.65
CA CYS A 67 6.56 3.22 10.35
C CYS A 67 7.52 2.58 9.33
N HIS A 68 7.50 1.26 9.19
CA HIS A 68 8.27 0.58 8.14
C HIS A 68 7.69 0.90 6.76
N ALA A 69 8.54 0.96 5.74
CA ALA A 69 8.10 1.20 4.36
C ALA A 69 8.90 0.36 3.36
N ILE A 70 8.20 -0.17 2.35
CA ILE A 70 8.82 -0.88 1.23
C ILE A 70 8.13 -0.49 -0.08
N PHE A 71 8.91 -0.23 -1.13
CA PHE A 71 8.40 0.14 -2.45
C PHE A 71 9.31 -0.33 -3.57
N LYS A 72 8.73 -0.65 -4.73
CA LYS A 72 9.52 -0.98 -5.93
C LYS A 72 10.25 0.25 -6.44
N THR A 73 11.47 0.08 -6.92
CA THR A 73 12.34 1.15 -7.46
C THR A 73 12.72 0.91 -8.91
N ASN A 74 12.65 -0.32 -9.38
CA ASN A 74 12.99 -0.71 -10.74
C ASN A 74 12.08 -1.83 -11.23
N ASN A 75 11.76 -1.80 -12.53
CA ASN A 75 11.08 -2.89 -13.23
C ASN A 75 12.06 -4.03 -13.51
N LEU A 76 11.95 -5.12 -12.77
CA LEU A 76 12.75 -6.33 -13.00
C LEU A 76 12.02 -7.34 -13.90
N MET A 77 11.11 -6.88 -14.77
CA MET A 77 10.28 -7.70 -15.66
C MET A 77 9.36 -8.64 -14.87
N ASP A 78 8.92 -8.20 -13.69
CA ASP A 78 8.08 -8.91 -12.75
C ASP A 78 6.86 -8.08 -12.33
N ASP A 79 5.90 -8.74 -11.68
CA ASP A 79 4.78 -8.10 -11.00
C ASP A 79 4.62 -8.69 -9.60
N ALA A 80 5.06 -7.93 -8.60
CA ALA A 80 5.08 -8.37 -7.20
C ALA A 80 3.69 -8.69 -6.64
N ASN A 81 2.63 -8.16 -7.27
CA ASN A 81 1.23 -8.36 -6.84
C ASN A 81 0.46 -9.35 -7.76
N TYR A 82 1.18 -10.12 -8.59
CA TYR A 82 0.56 -11.04 -9.53
C TYR A 82 1.34 -12.35 -9.74
N ASP A 83 2.67 -12.30 -9.83
CA ASP A 83 3.48 -13.47 -10.16
C ASP A 83 3.49 -14.50 -9.03
N PRO A 84 3.51 -15.82 -9.34
CA PRO A 84 3.55 -16.87 -8.31
C PRO A 84 4.75 -16.75 -7.38
N GLN A 85 5.88 -16.29 -7.89
CA GLN A 85 7.11 -16.05 -7.11
C GLN A 85 7.44 -14.57 -7.12
N SER A 86 7.81 -14.02 -5.96
CA SER A 86 8.17 -12.61 -5.81
C SER A 86 9.23 -12.45 -4.71
N THR A 87 10.38 -11.89 -5.09
CA THR A 87 11.43 -11.50 -4.13
C THR A 87 10.91 -10.41 -3.19
N TYR A 88 10.09 -9.49 -3.70
CA TYR A 88 9.45 -8.43 -2.93
C TYR A 88 8.57 -8.99 -1.79
N ARG A 89 7.64 -9.92 -2.10
CA ARG A 89 6.80 -10.56 -1.07
C ARG A 89 7.60 -11.41 -0.08
N ASN A 90 8.61 -12.13 -0.58
CA ASN A 90 9.48 -12.92 0.29
C ASN A 90 10.27 -12.05 1.26
N PHE A 91 10.72 -10.88 0.83
CA PHE A 91 11.39 -9.92 1.70
C PHE A 91 10.43 -9.35 2.75
N ILE A 92 9.19 -8.99 2.37
CA ILE A 92 8.15 -8.57 3.33
C ILE A 92 7.91 -9.63 4.40
N LYS A 93 7.74 -10.90 4.02
CA LYS A 93 7.53 -12.00 4.99
C LYS A 93 8.68 -12.11 5.99
N LYS A 94 9.92 -11.89 5.56
CA LYS A 94 11.08 -11.83 6.44
C LYS A 94 11.01 -10.63 7.39
N LEU A 95 10.70 -9.43 6.89
CA LEU A 95 10.55 -8.22 7.71
C LEU A 95 9.47 -8.39 8.79
N VAL A 96 8.33 -8.98 8.45
CA VAL A 96 7.24 -9.22 9.41
C VAL A 96 7.73 -10.01 10.62
N LEU A 97 8.55 -11.03 10.39
CA LEU A 97 9.08 -11.87 11.47
C LEU A 97 10.21 -11.18 12.25
N GLU A 98 11.07 -10.41 11.57
CA GLU A 98 12.24 -9.76 12.18
C GLU A 98 11.85 -8.54 13.03
N HIS A 99 10.83 -7.79 12.62
CA HIS A 99 10.44 -6.53 13.24
C HIS A 99 9.09 -6.59 13.97
N SER A 100 8.50 -7.78 14.15
CA SER A 100 7.20 -7.95 14.80
C SER A 100 6.11 -7.04 14.21
N ILE A 101 5.98 -7.04 12.88
CA ILE A 101 4.97 -6.24 12.18
C ILE A 101 3.62 -6.94 12.27
N PHE A 102 2.56 -6.23 12.69
CA PHE A 102 1.21 -6.76 12.84
C PHE A 102 0.24 -6.26 11.77
N PHE A 103 0.55 -5.12 11.14
CA PHE A 103 -0.29 -4.48 10.14
C PHE A 103 0.48 -4.19 8.86
N LEU A 104 -0.08 -4.58 7.72
CA LEU A 104 0.41 -4.22 6.40
C LEU A 104 -0.67 -3.44 5.65
N LEU A 105 -0.34 -2.24 5.19
CA LEU A 105 -1.16 -1.43 4.29
C LEU A 105 -0.49 -1.40 2.90
N ASP A 106 -1.18 -1.95 1.90
CA ASP A 106 -0.67 -2.14 0.54
C ASP A 106 -1.33 -1.13 -0.41
N PHE A 107 -0.55 -0.15 -0.86
CA PHE A 107 -1.05 1.02 -1.60
C PHE A 107 -1.05 0.78 -3.11
N HIS A 108 -2.20 1.04 -3.73
CA HIS A 108 -2.45 0.91 -5.15
C HIS A 108 -3.23 2.10 -5.72
N ILE A 109 -3.17 2.27 -7.05
CA ILE A 109 -3.92 3.28 -7.78
C ILE A 109 -4.74 2.62 -8.88
N MET A 110 -6.04 2.82 -8.85
CA MET A 110 -6.95 2.38 -9.91
C MET A 110 -7.23 3.48 -10.93
N ALA A 111 -7.68 3.06 -12.10
CA ALA A 111 -7.98 3.95 -13.22
C ALA A 111 -9.04 5.01 -12.86
N PRO A 112 -8.92 6.27 -13.40
CA PRO A 112 -9.84 7.37 -13.10
C PRO A 112 -11.27 7.13 -13.56
N THR A 113 -11.50 6.18 -14.44
CA THR A 113 -12.83 5.81 -14.95
C THR A 113 -13.68 4.99 -13.99
N ARG A 114 -13.13 4.60 -12.82
CA ARG A 114 -13.91 3.88 -11.80
C ARG A 114 -14.89 4.84 -11.11
N PRO A 115 -16.16 4.41 -10.87
CA PRO A 115 -17.21 5.27 -10.34
C PRO A 115 -17.17 5.41 -8.81
N TYR A 116 -16.05 5.16 -8.16
CA TYR A 116 -15.84 5.26 -6.71
C TYR A 116 -14.40 5.72 -6.40
N ASN A 117 -14.20 6.20 -5.20
CA ASN A 117 -12.96 6.85 -4.79
C ASN A 117 -11.91 5.87 -4.23
N ILE A 118 -12.32 4.95 -3.37
CA ILE A 118 -11.42 3.95 -2.77
C ILE A 118 -12.10 2.58 -2.76
N ASP A 119 -11.32 1.52 -2.98
CA ASP A 119 -11.71 0.13 -2.76
C ASP A 119 -10.73 -0.53 -1.76
N LEU A 120 -11.25 -0.95 -0.62
CA LEU A 120 -10.49 -1.62 0.43
C LEU A 120 -10.56 -3.14 0.22
N GLY A 121 -9.46 -3.73 -0.21
CA GLY A 121 -9.35 -5.15 -0.49
C GLY A 121 -8.98 -5.96 0.76
N THR A 122 -9.93 -6.73 1.30
CA THR A 122 -9.76 -7.54 2.51
C THR A 122 -9.56 -9.04 2.22
N GLY A 123 -9.51 -9.43 0.95
CA GLY A 123 -9.56 -10.85 0.57
C GLY A 123 -10.90 -11.49 0.90
N ARG A 124 -11.99 -10.71 0.92
CA ARG A 124 -13.30 -11.11 1.45
C ARG A 124 -13.21 -11.59 2.90
N GLY A 125 -12.49 -10.81 3.71
CA GLY A 125 -12.25 -11.05 5.12
C GLY A 125 -11.08 -12.01 5.44
N LYS A 126 -10.41 -12.60 4.45
CA LYS A 126 -9.34 -13.58 4.67
C LYS A 126 -7.99 -12.95 5.03
N ASN A 127 -7.75 -11.72 4.57
CA ASN A 127 -6.47 -11.03 4.75
C ASN A 127 -6.40 -10.20 6.03
N ILE A 128 -7.54 -9.98 6.69
CA ILE A 128 -7.63 -9.15 7.90
C ILE A 128 -7.51 -10.00 9.16
N ARG A 129 -6.40 -10.75 9.26
CA ARG A 129 -6.12 -11.71 10.34
C ARG A 129 -5.76 -10.97 11.64
N HIS A 130 -6.79 -10.54 12.33
CA HIS A 130 -6.75 -9.90 13.64
C HIS A 130 -8.12 -10.11 14.32
N ASN A 131 -8.16 -10.28 15.64
CA ASN A 131 -9.42 -10.53 16.36
C ASN A 131 -10.46 -9.41 16.17
N GLN A 132 -10.01 -8.17 15.89
CA GLN A 132 -10.85 -7.02 15.57
C GLN A 132 -10.80 -6.63 14.08
N GLY A 133 -10.41 -7.53 13.16
CA GLY A 133 -10.12 -7.20 11.77
C GLY A 133 -11.25 -6.43 11.06
N LEU A 134 -12.50 -6.87 11.19
CA LEU A 134 -13.66 -6.15 10.62
C LEU A 134 -13.87 -4.77 11.26
N LYS A 135 -13.66 -4.64 12.57
CA LYS A 135 -13.78 -3.36 13.27
C LYS A 135 -12.72 -2.37 12.77
N ILE A 136 -11.49 -2.87 12.54
CA ILE A 136 -10.38 -2.08 11.99
C ILE A 136 -10.74 -1.57 10.59
N VAL A 137 -11.20 -2.44 9.68
CA VAL A 137 -11.61 -2.06 8.32
C VAL A 137 -12.72 -1.01 8.32
N ASN A 138 -13.75 -1.21 9.16
CA ASN A 138 -14.83 -0.24 9.29
C ASN A 138 -14.35 1.12 9.84
N HIS A 139 -13.40 1.11 10.78
CA HIS A 139 -12.79 2.34 11.29
C HIS A 139 -11.97 3.05 10.19
N ILE A 140 -11.19 2.32 9.40
CA ILE A 140 -10.44 2.86 8.26
C ILE A 140 -11.41 3.49 7.24
N GLN A 141 -12.49 2.79 6.87
CA GLN A 141 -13.50 3.31 5.96
C GLN A 141 -14.12 4.60 6.50
N GLN A 142 -14.50 4.63 7.78
CA GLN A 142 -15.10 5.82 8.40
C GLN A 142 -14.11 6.98 8.49
N THR A 143 -12.85 6.72 8.83
CA THR A 143 -11.79 7.75 8.85
C THR A 143 -11.62 8.42 7.49
N LEU A 144 -11.61 7.65 6.40
CA LEU A 144 -11.56 8.18 5.04
C LEU A 144 -12.77 9.08 4.74
N ILE A 145 -13.98 8.63 5.10
CA ILE A 145 -15.23 9.39 4.91
C ILE A 145 -15.21 10.69 5.73
N ASP A 146 -14.76 10.65 6.97
CA ASP A 146 -14.67 11.81 7.87
C ASP A 146 -13.68 12.87 7.34
N HIS A 147 -12.67 12.45 6.57
CA HIS A 147 -11.76 13.35 5.85
C HIS A 147 -12.33 13.84 4.50
N GLY A 148 -13.58 13.46 4.19
CA GLY A 148 -14.29 13.88 2.97
C GLY A 148 -13.90 13.08 1.72
N ILE A 149 -13.37 11.88 1.88
CA ILE A 149 -13.21 10.90 0.81
C ILE A 149 -14.47 10.03 0.81
N ASN A 150 -15.44 10.38 -0.02
CA ASN A 150 -16.68 9.61 -0.15
C ASN A 150 -16.48 8.37 -1.03
N ASP A 151 -17.53 7.56 -1.19
CA ASP A 151 -17.55 6.36 -2.06
C ASP A 151 -16.35 5.41 -1.78
N VAL A 152 -16.13 5.12 -0.51
CA VAL A 152 -15.16 4.13 -0.03
C VAL A 152 -15.86 2.78 0.06
N LEU A 153 -15.50 1.85 -0.81
CA LEU A 153 -16.08 0.51 -0.90
C LEU A 153 -15.15 -0.54 -0.27
N ILE A 154 -15.70 -1.70 0.02
CA ILE A 154 -14.95 -2.84 0.58
C ILE A 154 -15.18 -4.04 -0.34
N ASP A 155 -14.11 -4.67 -0.81
CA ASP A 155 -14.13 -5.87 -1.66
C ASP A 155 -15.04 -5.75 -2.90
N ASN A 156 -15.11 -4.58 -3.52
CA ASN A 156 -15.99 -4.36 -4.67
C ASN A 156 -15.41 -5.01 -5.95
N ILE A 157 -14.29 -4.50 -6.45
CA ILE A 157 -13.58 -5.05 -7.62
C ILE A 157 -12.19 -5.54 -7.20
N PHE A 158 -11.48 -4.73 -6.42
CA PHE A 158 -10.12 -5.01 -5.99
C PHE A 158 -10.11 -5.69 -4.62
N THR A 159 -10.52 -6.96 -4.60
CA THR A 159 -10.71 -7.70 -3.35
C THR A 159 -9.40 -8.13 -2.68
N ALA A 160 -8.25 -8.03 -3.33
CA ALA A 160 -6.98 -8.65 -2.88
C ALA A 160 -7.11 -10.16 -2.57
N GLY A 161 -8.06 -10.82 -3.24
CA GLY A 161 -8.35 -12.26 -3.00
C GLY A 161 -7.53 -13.22 -3.88
N TYR A 162 -6.74 -12.70 -4.82
CA TYR A 162 -5.84 -13.52 -5.62
C TYR A 162 -4.63 -13.92 -4.78
N PRO A 163 -4.25 -15.22 -4.74
CA PRO A 163 -3.28 -15.73 -3.75
C PRO A 163 -1.87 -15.15 -3.88
N TYR A 164 -1.55 -14.51 -5.00
CA TYR A 164 -0.25 -13.90 -5.25
C TYR A 164 -0.27 -12.38 -5.11
N THR A 165 -1.34 -11.78 -4.58
CA THR A 165 -1.28 -10.38 -4.14
C THR A 165 -0.40 -10.27 -2.89
N VAL A 166 0.20 -9.10 -2.68
CA VAL A 166 1.00 -8.83 -1.48
C VAL A 166 0.16 -9.08 -0.23
N SER A 167 -1.04 -8.51 -0.17
CA SER A 167 -1.94 -8.64 0.98
C SER A 167 -2.35 -10.10 1.27
N ALA A 168 -2.69 -10.90 0.22
CA ALA A 168 -3.12 -12.28 0.43
C ALA A 168 -1.97 -13.18 0.86
N ASP A 169 -0.83 -13.17 0.13
CA ASP A 169 0.32 -14.02 0.39
C ASP A 169 0.95 -13.74 1.77
N VAL A 170 1.12 -12.47 2.12
CA VAL A 170 1.72 -12.08 3.41
C VAL A 170 0.77 -12.40 4.56
N SER A 171 -0.52 -12.07 4.45
CA SER A 171 -1.49 -12.38 5.50
C SER A 171 -1.59 -13.88 5.75
N GLU A 172 -1.62 -14.70 4.70
CA GLU A 172 -1.70 -16.15 4.83
C GLU A 172 -0.42 -16.73 5.44
N SER A 173 0.74 -16.26 4.98
CA SER A 173 2.04 -16.82 5.40
C SER A 173 2.46 -16.40 6.81
N CYS A 174 2.12 -15.16 7.21
CA CYS A 174 2.61 -14.55 8.46
C CYS A 174 1.50 -14.41 9.53
N ASN A 175 0.25 -14.70 9.20
CA ASN A 175 -0.91 -14.58 10.08
C ASN A 175 -1.11 -13.17 10.65
N ILE A 176 -0.90 -12.12 9.85
CA ILE A 176 -1.08 -10.71 10.22
C ILE A 176 -2.24 -10.05 9.46
N PHE A 177 -2.67 -8.88 9.94
CA PHE A 177 -3.63 -8.03 9.24
C PHE A 177 -2.99 -7.41 8.01
N CYS A 178 -3.55 -7.65 6.82
CA CYS A 178 -3.15 -7.01 5.57
C CYS A 178 -4.36 -6.39 4.88
N LEU A 179 -4.23 -5.14 4.41
CA LEU A 179 -5.27 -4.42 3.71
C LEU A 179 -4.71 -3.80 2.43
N GLN A 180 -5.30 -4.14 1.29
CA GLN A 180 -5.04 -3.45 0.04
C GLN A 180 -5.89 -2.18 -0.05
N ILE A 181 -5.29 -1.06 -0.46
CA ILE A 181 -5.95 0.24 -0.57
C ILE A 181 -5.81 0.72 -2.01
N GLU A 182 -6.86 0.57 -2.79
CA GLU A 182 -6.93 1.04 -4.18
C GLU A 182 -7.54 2.45 -4.23
N MET A 183 -6.75 3.43 -4.59
CA MET A 183 -7.15 4.84 -4.68
C MET A 183 -7.42 5.24 -6.13
N ASN A 184 -8.54 5.91 -6.37
CA ASN A 184 -8.82 6.44 -7.70
C ASN A 184 -7.81 7.54 -8.07
N TRP A 185 -7.23 7.45 -9.26
CA TRP A 185 -6.29 8.44 -9.77
C TRP A 185 -6.80 9.89 -9.68
N MET A 186 -8.11 10.10 -9.86
CA MET A 186 -8.73 11.44 -9.74
C MET A 186 -8.49 12.14 -8.40
N LEU A 187 -8.26 11.38 -7.33
CA LEU A 187 -7.96 11.92 -6.01
C LEU A 187 -6.51 12.39 -5.88
N LEU A 188 -5.63 11.89 -6.74
CA LEU A 188 -4.19 12.05 -6.66
C LEU A 188 -3.67 13.00 -7.74
N GLU A 189 -4.47 13.29 -8.76
CA GLU A 189 -4.11 14.15 -9.89
C GLU A 189 -3.69 15.54 -9.40
N GLY A 190 -2.51 15.98 -9.82
CA GLY A 190 -1.94 17.25 -9.37
C GLY A 190 -1.44 17.24 -7.92
N ALA A 191 -0.97 16.10 -7.42
CA ALA A 191 -0.66 15.77 -6.03
C ALA A 191 -0.09 16.92 -5.18
N SER A 192 0.86 17.70 -5.69
CA SER A 192 1.48 18.80 -4.92
C SER A 192 0.53 19.95 -4.59
N ASP A 193 -0.54 20.13 -5.35
CA ASP A 193 -1.52 21.21 -5.24
C ASP A 193 -2.95 20.71 -5.05
N SER A 194 -3.12 19.38 -4.92
CA SER A 194 -4.43 18.74 -4.83
C SER A 194 -4.96 18.74 -3.40
N PHE A 195 -6.10 19.40 -3.21
CA PHE A 195 -6.85 19.37 -1.95
C PHE A 195 -7.29 17.95 -1.54
N TYR A 196 -7.59 17.08 -2.50
CA TYR A 196 -7.96 15.68 -2.21
C TYR A 196 -6.76 14.84 -1.79
N PHE A 197 -5.60 15.09 -2.39
CA PHE A 197 -4.37 14.38 -2.02
C PHE A 197 -3.95 14.69 -0.57
N GLU A 198 -4.03 15.94 -0.14
CA GLU A 198 -3.80 16.34 1.25
C GLU A 198 -4.76 15.63 2.20
N LYS A 199 -6.05 15.53 1.85
CA LYS A 199 -7.04 14.81 2.66
C LYS A 199 -6.72 13.32 2.79
N ILE A 200 -6.25 12.68 1.70
CA ILE A 200 -5.83 11.27 1.74
C ILE A 200 -4.63 11.12 2.69
N LEU A 201 -3.61 11.96 2.59
CA LEU A 201 -2.45 11.88 3.46
C LEU A 201 -2.85 12.03 4.94
N ASN A 202 -3.66 13.04 5.27
CA ASN A 202 -4.15 13.25 6.63
C ASN A 202 -4.99 12.08 7.15
N ALA A 203 -5.83 11.49 6.29
CA ALA A 203 -6.60 10.30 6.64
C ALA A 203 -5.67 9.09 6.92
N MET A 204 -4.66 8.89 6.07
CA MET A 204 -3.69 7.80 6.26
C MET A 204 -2.86 7.99 7.52
N GLU A 205 -2.44 9.22 7.86
CA GLU A 205 -1.76 9.51 9.12
C GLU A 205 -2.62 9.11 10.32
N ASN A 206 -3.92 9.48 10.33
CA ASN A 206 -4.84 9.11 11.41
C ASN A 206 -5.09 7.60 11.47
N ILE A 207 -5.18 6.92 10.33
CA ILE A 207 -5.30 5.46 10.26
C ILE A 207 -4.06 4.79 10.87
N ILE A 208 -2.86 5.24 10.52
CA ILE A 208 -1.61 4.68 11.04
C ILE A 208 -1.51 4.92 12.54
N HIS A 209 -1.85 6.10 13.04
CA HIS A 209 -1.90 6.38 14.49
C HIS A 209 -2.90 5.48 15.22
N TYR A 210 -4.08 5.24 14.63
CA TYR A 210 -5.05 4.31 15.20
C TYR A 210 -4.50 2.89 15.27
N LEU A 211 -3.90 2.39 14.18
CA LEU A 211 -3.29 1.05 14.16
C LEU A 211 -2.14 0.92 15.16
N ALA A 212 -1.30 1.95 15.28
CA ALA A 212 -0.20 1.99 16.25
C ALA A 212 -0.69 1.99 17.70
N SER A 213 -1.91 2.45 17.96
CA SER A 213 -2.52 2.43 19.31
C SER A 213 -3.13 1.06 19.68
N MET A 214 -3.23 0.14 18.71
CA MET A 214 -3.75 -1.20 18.97
C MET A 214 -2.64 -2.06 19.57
N GLU A 215 -2.90 -2.64 20.73
CA GLU A 215 -2.00 -3.63 21.30
C GLU A 215 -1.98 -4.89 20.45
N ASP A 216 -0.83 -5.59 20.48
CA ASP A 216 -0.74 -6.95 19.95
C ASP A 216 -1.72 -7.83 20.74
N GLN A 217 -2.79 -8.25 20.07
CA GLN A 217 -3.78 -9.17 20.60
C GLN A 217 -3.75 -10.47 19.78
N SER A 218 -2.52 -10.97 19.53
CA SER A 218 -2.31 -12.30 18.93
C SER A 218 -2.73 -13.44 19.88
#